data_6e764db4c589f26aa55c092bced57813
#
_entry.id   6e764db4c589f26aa55c092bced57813
#
_cell.length_a   1.000
_cell.length_b   1.000
_cell.length_c   1.000
_cell.angle_alpha   90.00
_cell.angle_beta   90.00
_cell.angle_gamma   90.00
#
_symmetry.space_group_name_H-M   'P 1'
#
loop_
_entity.id
_entity.type
_entity.pdbx_description
1 polymer ?
#
loop_
_entity_poly.entity_id
_entity_poly.type
_entity_poly.pdbx_seq_one_letter_code
_entity_poly.pdbx_strand_id
1 'polypeptide(L)'
;MLDREPKKANDLELLARLTRLAWLSVAQQERLVAAMTSYDAAPEELIFADDAAAISNVFILLSGAARFSCVGVKRGRIAIAILPPGVIPRPPALAHFNCQFRCEAIRHSRVAKISRDSFIEIALGIRAASFDRMANLVFGGLDNLLTRYPGFTGLDLRSRVALALLELGASFGAQNTRGDVLTITPTQQELADLVGASRPKISIILGEFVRRRAIYREGRRIAIVPSRLEEMAQLHRPVR
;
A
#
# COMPACT_ATOMS: atom_id res chain seq x y z
N MET A 1 -1.22 34.32 -3.88
CA MET A 1 -0.13 33.69 -4.66
C MET A 1 1.03 33.20 -3.76
N LEU A 2 1.12 33.67 -2.52
CA LEU A 2 2.21 33.40 -1.56
C LEU A 2 2.13 32.06 -0.79
N ASP A 3 1.04 31.31 -0.91
CA ASP A 3 0.81 30.09 -0.08
C ASP A 3 1.14 28.77 -0.82
N ARG A 4 1.58 28.84 -2.08
CA ARG A 4 1.87 27.65 -2.91
C ARG A 4 3.33 27.18 -2.84
N GLU A 5 4.27 28.07 -2.58
CA GLU A 5 5.70 27.71 -2.55
C GLU A 5 6.11 26.84 -1.37
N PRO A 6 5.73 27.11 -0.12
CA PRO A 6 6.10 26.26 1.01
C PRO A 6 5.47 24.86 0.93
N LYS A 7 4.27 24.70 0.35
CA LYS A 7 3.64 23.40 0.14
C LYS A 7 4.37 22.58 -0.92
N LYS A 8 4.86 23.18 -1.99
CA LYS A 8 5.64 22.49 -3.03
C LYS A 8 7.03 22.07 -2.54
N ALA A 9 7.70 22.86 -1.71
CA ALA A 9 8.96 22.49 -1.10
C ALA A 9 8.82 21.24 -0.21
N ASN A 10 7.76 21.19 0.60
CA ASN A 10 7.44 20.01 1.41
C ASN A 10 7.09 18.80 0.54
N ASP A 11 6.34 18.96 -0.54
CA ASP A 11 5.98 17.88 -1.46
C ASP A 11 7.23 17.31 -2.16
N LEU A 12 8.23 18.12 -2.48
CA LEU A 12 9.49 17.67 -3.05
C LEU A 12 10.29 16.81 -2.06
N GLU A 13 10.38 17.25 -0.80
CA GLU A 13 11.03 16.48 0.26
C GLU A 13 10.34 15.13 0.49
N LEU A 14 9.01 15.11 0.53
CA LEU A 14 8.24 13.89 0.66
C LEU A 14 8.44 12.97 -0.55
N LEU A 15 8.40 13.50 -1.77
CA LEU A 15 8.62 12.74 -3.00
C LEU A 15 10.01 12.10 -3.04
N ALA A 16 11.05 12.85 -2.63
CA ALA A 16 12.43 12.37 -2.60
C ALA A 16 12.65 11.19 -1.64
N ARG A 17 11.83 11.07 -0.60
CA ARG A 17 11.86 9.94 0.35
C ARG A 17 11.19 8.66 -0.17
N LEU A 18 10.48 8.72 -1.30
CA LEU A 18 9.79 7.56 -1.86
C LEU A 18 10.77 6.60 -2.54
N THR A 19 11.11 5.51 -1.86
CA THR A 19 12.07 4.51 -2.37
C THR A 19 11.69 3.95 -3.75
N ARG A 20 10.40 3.79 -4.03
CA ARG A 20 9.89 3.32 -5.33
C ARG A 20 10.05 4.35 -6.45
N LEU A 21 10.33 5.61 -6.13
CA LEU A 21 10.61 6.70 -7.06
C LEU A 21 12.06 7.22 -6.95
N ALA A 22 12.92 6.57 -6.15
CA ALA A 22 14.30 6.95 -5.96
C ALA A 22 15.17 6.90 -7.25
N TRP A 23 14.64 6.27 -8.31
CA TRP A 23 15.27 6.26 -9.63
C TRP A 23 15.06 7.55 -10.45
N LEU A 24 14.17 8.44 -10.00
CA LEU A 24 13.97 9.74 -10.62
C LEU A 24 15.15 10.66 -10.28
N SER A 25 15.68 11.34 -11.29
CA SER A 25 16.64 12.42 -11.06
C SER A 25 15.98 13.59 -10.32
N VAL A 26 16.79 14.41 -9.66
CA VAL A 26 16.32 15.62 -8.97
C VAL A 26 15.49 16.50 -9.91
N ALA A 27 15.96 16.72 -11.14
CA ALA A 27 15.25 17.50 -12.15
C ALA A 27 13.88 16.89 -12.52
N GLN A 28 13.79 15.56 -12.58
CA GLN A 28 12.49 14.89 -12.80
C GLN A 28 11.55 15.03 -11.61
N GLN A 29 12.07 14.93 -10.39
CA GLN A 29 11.28 15.14 -9.17
C GLN A 29 10.73 16.58 -9.10
N GLU A 30 11.55 17.58 -9.38
CA GLU A 30 11.14 18.99 -9.46
C GLU A 30 10.05 19.21 -10.53
N ARG A 31 10.23 18.64 -11.72
CA ARG A 31 9.22 18.70 -12.80
C ARG A 31 7.91 18.02 -12.39
N LEU A 32 7.96 16.88 -11.71
CA LEU A 32 6.76 16.20 -11.19
C LEU A 32 6.04 17.08 -10.17
N VAL A 33 6.78 17.65 -9.19
CA VAL A 33 6.19 18.54 -8.18
C VAL A 33 5.59 19.79 -8.82
N ALA A 34 6.22 20.32 -9.87
CA ALA A 34 5.68 21.46 -10.60
C ALA A 34 4.37 21.15 -11.32
N ALA A 35 4.26 19.94 -11.89
CA ALA A 35 3.12 19.50 -12.70
C ALA A 35 1.95 18.89 -11.87
N MET A 36 2.21 18.41 -10.66
CA MET A 36 1.19 17.79 -9.82
C MET A 36 0.40 18.81 -9.00
N THR A 37 -0.83 18.43 -8.67
CA THR A 37 -1.67 19.09 -7.66
C THR A 37 -1.74 18.22 -6.43
N SER A 38 -1.42 18.76 -5.27
CA SER A 38 -1.42 18.03 -4.01
C SER A 38 -2.47 18.55 -3.03
N TYR A 39 -2.99 17.64 -2.20
CA TYR A 39 -4.01 17.92 -1.19
C TYR A 39 -3.82 17.01 0.02
N ASP A 40 -4.41 17.42 1.15
CA ASP A 40 -4.43 16.63 2.36
C ASP A 40 -5.75 15.87 2.44
N ALA A 41 -5.67 14.56 2.63
CA ALA A 41 -6.82 13.68 2.77
C ALA A 41 -6.98 13.25 4.24
N ALA A 42 -8.18 13.41 4.77
CA ALA A 42 -8.55 12.95 6.10
C ALA A 42 -8.77 11.41 6.11
N PRO A 43 -8.74 10.76 7.28
CA PRO A 43 -9.13 9.35 7.37
C PRO A 43 -10.52 9.09 6.77
N GLU A 44 -10.67 7.99 6.04
CA GLU A 44 -11.86 7.55 5.28
C GLU A 44 -12.19 8.43 4.06
N GLU A 45 -11.41 9.47 3.78
CA GLU A 45 -11.60 10.30 2.58
C GLU A 45 -11.21 9.53 1.31
N LEU A 46 -12.06 9.65 0.29
CA LEU A 46 -11.87 9.01 -1.01
C LEU A 46 -10.76 9.71 -1.78
N ILE A 47 -9.70 8.97 -2.13
CA ILE A 47 -8.62 9.44 -3.00
C ILE A 47 -9.07 9.32 -4.46
N PHE A 48 -9.59 8.15 -4.84
CA PHE A 48 -10.26 7.94 -6.12
C PHE A 48 -11.22 6.75 -6.08
N ALA A 49 -12.21 6.78 -6.97
CA ALA A 49 -13.00 5.64 -7.38
C ALA A 49 -12.67 5.30 -8.85
N ASP A 50 -13.17 4.16 -9.33
CA ASP A 50 -12.95 3.72 -10.70
C ASP A 50 -13.88 4.48 -11.66
N ASP A 51 -13.53 5.72 -11.94
CA ASP A 51 -14.22 6.64 -12.82
C ASP A 51 -13.29 7.17 -13.92
N ALA A 52 -13.85 7.90 -14.86
CA ALA A 52 -13.11 8.48 -16.00
C ALA A 52 -11.98 9.43 -15.53
N ALA A 53 -12.18 10.16 -14.44
CA ALA A 53 -11.17 11.06 -13.89
C ALA A 53 -9.98 10.27 -13.32
N ALA A 54 -10.23 9.11 -12.71
CA ALA A 54 -9.18 8.23 -12.23
C ALA A 54 -8.36 7.63 -13.39
N ILE A 55 -8.99 7.37 -14.54
CA ILE A 55 -8.31 6.80 -15.73
C ILE A 55 -7.23 7.73 -16.27
N SER A 56 -7.49 9.02 -16.23
CA SER A 56 -6.62 10.05 -16.84
C SER A 56 -5.52 10.55 -15.90
N ASN A 57 -5.48 10.08 -14.65
CA ASN A 57 -4.55 10.58 -13.64
C ASN A 57 -3.74 9.46 -12.97
N VAL A 58 -2.55 9.83 -12.50
CA VAL A 58 -1.72 9.06 -11.58
C VAL A 58 -1.84 9.72 -10.20
N PHE A 59 -2.06 8.90 -9.18
CA PHE A 59 -2.10 9.33 -7.79
C PHE A 59 -0.84 8.86 -7.08
N ILE A 60 -0.25 9.74 -6.30
CA ILE A 60 0.96 9.47 -5.52
C ILE A 60 0.62 9.78 -4.06
N LEU A 61 0.74 8.78 -3.21
CA LEU A 61 0.67 8.96 -1.77
C LEU A 61 2.03 9.46 -1.30
N LEU A 62 2.13 10.75 -0.95
CA LEU A 62 3.37 11.36 -0.50
C LEU A 62 3.67 11.02 0.96
N SER A 63 2.62 10.96 1.80
CA SER A 63 2.73 10.52 3.20
C SER A 63 1.41 9.91 3.68
N GLY A 64 1.44 9.17 4.79
CA GLY A 64 0.27 8.53 5.37
C GLY A 64 0.09 7.08 4.93
N ALA A 65 -1.16 6.62 4.80
CA ALA A 65 -1.50 5.29 4.33
C ALA A 65 -2.89 5.29 3.69
N ALA A 66 -3.07 4.45 2.68
CA ALA A 66 -4.32 4.32 1.96
C ALA A 66 -4.77 2.86 1.87
N ARG A 67 -6.08 2.64 1.91
CA ARG A 67 -6.71 1.34 1.67
C ARG A 67 -7.13 1.27 0.20
N PHE A 68 -6.58 0.30 -0.49
CA PHE A 68 -7.01 -0.05 -1.85
C PHE A 68 -7.98 -1.22 -1.77
N SER A 69 -9.15 -1.07 -2.33
CA SER A 69 -10.25 -2.03 -2.23
C SER A 69 -10.99 -2.20 -3.55
N CYS A 70 -11.65 -3.36 -3.68
CA CYS A 70 -12.59 -3.67 -4.74
C CYS A 70 -14.00 -3.78 -4.14
N VAL A 71 -14.97 -3.18 -4.77
CA VAL A 71 -16.38 -3.29 -4.42
C VAL A 71 -17.06 -4.17 -5.46
N GLY A 72 -17.38 -5.41 -5.07
CA GLY A 72 -18.07 -6.37 -5.93
C GLY A 72 -19.57 -6.32 -5.76
N VAL A 73 -20.31 -6.61 -6.82
CA VAL A 73 -21.79 -6.55 -6.86
C VAL A 73 -22.46 -7.44 -5.81
N LYS A 74 -21.87 -8.59 -5.45
CA LYS A 74 -22.48 -9.57 -4.56
C LYS A 74 -21.80 -9.73 -3.18
N ARG A 75 -20.56 -9.26 -3.00
CA ARG A 75 -19.75 -9.56 -1.81
C ARG A 75 -19.36 -8.33 -0.99
N GLY A 76 -19.89 -7.15 -1.33
CA GLY A 76 -19.50 -5.94 -0.64
C GLY A 76 -18.06 -5.53 -0.95
N ARG A 77 -17.41 -4.88 0.00
CA ARG A 77 -16.08 -4.32 -0.12
C ARG A 77 -15.01 -5.35 0.31
N ILE A 78 -14.03 -5.56 -0.53
CA ILE A 78 -12.87 -6.42 -0.26
C ILE A 78 -11.62 -5.54 -0.26
N ALA A 79 -10.91 -5.48 0.86
CA ALA A 79 -9.61 -4.80 0.92
C ALA A 79 -8.57 -5.63 0.15
N ILE A 80 -7.91 -4.99 -0.79
CA ILE A 80 -6.84 -5.62 -1.59
C ILE A 80 -5.50 -5.38 -0.92
N ALA A 81 -5.24 -4.13 -0.50
CA ALA A 81 -3.98 -3.74 0.10
C ALA A 81 -4.14 -2.52 1.02
N ILE A 82 -3.24 -2.41 1.99
CA ILE A 82 -2.91 -1.17 2.68
C ILE A 82 -1.62 -0.67 2.04
N LEU A 83 -1.70 0.50 1.41
CA LEU A 83 -0.63 1.08 0.63
C LEU A 83 0.19 2.05 1.47
N PRO A 84 1.52 1.89 1.50
CA PRO A 84 2.44 2.90 2.01
C PRO A 84 2.62 4.05 1.01
N PRO A 85 3.33 5.12 1.38
CA PRO A 85 3.73 6.16 0.46
C PRO A 85 4.38 5.61 -0.82
N GLY A 86 3.94 6.14 -1.96
CA GLY A 86 4.34 5.68 -3.28
C GLY A 86 3.28 5.94 -4.34
N VAL A 87 3.52 5.47 -5.56
CA VAL A 87 2.51 5.51 -6.62
C VAL A 87 1.38 4.54 -6.26
N ILE A 88 0.16 5.04 -6.27
CA ILE A 88 -1.02 4.21 -6.01
C ILE A 88 -1.29 3.38 -7.28
N PRO A 89 -1.25 2.04 -7.18
CA PRO A 89 -1.49 1.18 -8.32
C PRO A 89 -2.94 1.35 -8.78
N ARG A 90 -3.11 1.49 -10.09
CA ARG A 90 -4.41 1.41 -10.72
C ARG A 90 -4.38 0.31 -11.75
N PRO A 91 -5.11 -0.79 -11.54
CA PRO A 91 -5.27 -1.80 -12.58
C PRO A 91 -5.86 -1.14 -13.83
N PRO A 92 -5.38 -1.48 -15.02
CA PRO A 92 -6.11 -1.11 -16.23
C PRO A 92 -7.53 -1.62 -16.07
N ALA A 93 -8.52 -0.84 -16.56
CA ALA A 93 -9.92 -1.20 -16.47
C ALA A 93 -10.08 -2.65 -16.94
N LEU A 94 -10.16 -3.57 -16.01
CA LEU A 94 -10.45 -4.96 -16.28
C LEU A 94 -11.96 -5.01 -16.51
N ALA A 95 -12.37 -4.63 -17.72
CA ALA A 95 -13.77 -4.56 -18.16
C ALA A 95 -14.55 -5.86 -17.95
N HIS A 96 -13.86 -6.94 -17.60
CA HIS A 96 -14.43 -8.26 -17.32
C HIS A 96 -14.63 -8.58 -15.84
N PHE A 97 -14.12 -7.72 -14.92
CA PHE A 97 -14.39 -7.88 -13.50
C PHE A 97 -15.54 -6.94 -13.11
N ASN A 98 -16.67 -7.51 -12.71
CA ASN A 98 -17.77 -6.77 -12.06
C ASN A 98 -17.35 -6.22 -10.69
N CYS A 99 -16.35 -5.35 -10.68
CA CYS A 99 -15.67 -4.85 -9.51
C CYS A 99 -15.22 -3.42 -9.77
N GLN A 100 -15.56 -2.52 -8.87
CA GLN A 100 -15.11 -1.14 -8.88
C GLN A 100 -13.98 -0.96 -7.88
N PHE A 101 -12.85 -0.46 -8.34
CA PHE A 101 -11.73 -0.14 -7.47
C PHE A 101 -11.94 1.19 -6.75
N ARG A 102 -11.52 1.23 -5.50
CA ARG A 102 -11.53 2.43 -4.65
C ARG A 102 -10.24 2.52 -3.87
N CYS A 103 -9.77 3.73 -3.70
CA CYS A 103 -8.66 4.03 -2.81
C CYS A 103 -9.09 5.12 -1.83
N GLU A 104 -8.91 4.88 -0.55
CA GLU A 104 -9.31 5.77 0.54
C GLU A 104 -8.16 5.92 1.53
N ALA A 105 -7.96 7.12 2.05
CA ALA A 105 -7.01 7.34 3.13
C ALA A 105 -7.48 6.63 4.40
N ILE A 106 -6.60 5.93 5.10
CA ILE A 106 -6.88 5.32 6.42
C ILE A 106 -6.27 6.13 7.57
N ARG A 107 -5.47 7.11 7.23
CA ARG A 107 -4.82 8.09 8.14
C ARG A 107 -4.80 9.43 7.43
N HIS A 108 -4.51 10.51 8.18
CA HIS A 108 -4.16 11.78 7.57
C HIS A 108 -3.02 11.56 6.56
N SER A 109 -3.27 11.91 5.34
CA SER A 109 -2.40 11.56 4.21
C SER A 109 -2.20 12.75 3.30
N ARG A 110 -0.99 12.91 2.78
CA ARG A 110 -0.71 13.87 1.72
C ARG A 110 -0.74 13.16 0.39
N VAL A 111 -1.60 13.59 -0.51
CA VAL A 111 -1.82 12.95 -1.81
C VAL A 111 -1.51 13.94 -2.93
N ALA A 112 -0.81 13.48 -3.96
CA ALA A 112 -0.60 14.23 -5.18
C ALA A 112 -1.32 13.55 -6.35
N LYS A 113 -1.82 14.37 -7.27
CA LYS A 113 -2.49 13.98 -8.50
C LYS A 113 -1.78 14.67 -9.68
N ILE A 114 -1.47 13.88 -10.70
CA ILE A 114 -0.85 14.37 -11.95
C ILE A 114 -1.53 13.67 -13.13
N SER A 115 -1.62 14.34 -14.29
CA SER A 115 -2.11 13.66 -15.48
C SER A 115 -1.20 12.49 -15.84
N ARG A 116 -1.79 11.39 -16.33
CA ARG A 116 -1.04 10.20 -16.74
C ARG A 116 0.01 10.54 -17.79
N ASP A 117 -0.36 11.36 -18.76
CA ASP A 117 0.54 11.72 -19.86
C ASP A 117 1.74 12.54 -19.36
N SER A 118 1.51 13.53 -18.48
CA SER A 118 2.60 14.29 -17.86
C SER A 118 3.49 13.39 -16.98
N PHE A 119 2.90 12.45 -16.24
CA PHE A 119 3.68 11.51 -15.44
C PHE A 119 4.57 10.62 -16.32
N ILE A 120 4.03 10.08 -17.39
CA ILE A 120 4.78 9.25 -18.36
C ILE A 120 5.91 10.07 -18.99
N GLU A 121 5.62 11.28 -19.50
CA GLU A 121 6.60 12.15 -20.12
C GLU A 121 7.76 12.48 -19.16
N ILE A 122 7.43 12.90 -17.93
CA ILE A 122 8.44 13.34 -16.96
C ILE A 122 9.22 12.15 -16.38
N ALA A 123 8.52 11.10 -15.95
CA ALA A 123 9.11 10.00 -15.22
C ALA A 123 9.80 9.00 -16.13
N LEU A 124 9.19 8.63 -17.25
CA LEU A 124 9.71 7.55 -18.07
C LEU A 124 10.67 8.02 -19.16
N GLY A 125 10.48 9.21 -19.71
CA GLY A 125 11.22 9.66 -20.89
C GLY A 125 11.14 8.64 -22.03
N ILE A 126 11.75 8.94 -23.17
CA ILE A 126 11.73 8.02 -24.34
C ILE A 126 12.99 7.14 -24.33
N ARG A 127 13.18 6.28 -23.34
CA ARG A 127 14.32 5.33 -23.32
C ARG A 127 13.88 3.90 -22.96
N ALA A 128 14.52 2.91 -23.60
CA ALA A 128 14.24 1.49 -23.40
C ALA A 128 14.34 1.02 -21.93
N ALA A 129 15.27 1.59 -21.15
CA ALA A 129 15.36 1.33 -19.69
C ALA A 129 14.10 1.75 -18.88
N SER A 130 13.19 2.47 -19.48
CA SER A 130 11.94 2.90 -18.85
C SER A 130 10.89 1.80 -18.84
N PHE A 131 10.99 0.79 -19.73
CA PHE A 131 10.04 -0.32 -19.78
C PHE A 131 10.12 -1.20 -18.53
N ASP A 132 11.34 -1.59 -18.12
CA ASP A 132 11.53 -2.40 -16.91
C ASP A 132 11.07 -1.67 -15.65
N ARG A 133 11.28 -0.34 -15.60
CA ARG A 133 10.83 0.52 -14.49
C ARG A 133 9.31 0.63 -14.45
N MET A 134 8.68 0.76 -15.62
CA MET A 134 7.22 0.77 -15.74
C MET A 134 6.64 -0.60 -15.40
N ALA A 135 7.25 -1.68 -15.86
CA ALA A 135 6.87 -3.03 -15.51
C ALA A 135 6.92 -3.24 -13.99
N ASN A 136 7.99 -2.82 -13.31
CA ASN A 136 8.11 -2.88 -11.86
C ASN A 136 7.07 -2.02 -11.11
N LEU A 137 6.71 -0.84 -11.63
CA LEU A 137 5.62 -0.03 -11.05
C LEU A 137 4.26 -0.70 -11.18
N VAL A 138 4.01 -1.37 -12.31
CA VAL A 138 2.73 -2.03 -12.60
C VAL A 138 2.66 -3.42 -11.93
N PHE A 139 3.72 -4.21 -12.04
CA PHE A 139 3.73 -5.59 -11.58
C PHE A 139 4.20 -5.75 -10.13
N GLY A 140 4.93 -4.78 -9.57
CA GLY A 140 5.35 -4.84 -8.16
C GLY A 140 4.21 -4.84 -7.13
N GLY A 141 2.96 -4.60 -7.57
CA GLY A 141 1.75 -4.78 -6.76
C GLY A 141 1.07 -6.14 -6.94
N LEU A 142 1.39 -6.88 -8.02
CA LEU A 142 0.77 -8.17 -8.32
C LEU A 142 1.21 -9.28 -7.35
N ASP A 143 2.46 -9.27 -6.94
CA ASP A 143 2.98 -10.25 -5.97
C ASP A 143 2.17 -10.22 -4.67
N ASN A 144 1.82 -9.04 -4.20
CA ASN A 144 0.99 -8.87 -3.00
C ASN A 144 -0.46 -9.37 -3.19
N LEU A 145 -1.00 -9.27 -4.40
CA LEU A 145 -2.33 -9.80 -4.72
C LEU A 145 -2.31 -11.32 -4.79
N LEU A 146 -1.30 -11.91 -5.43
CA LEU A 146 -1.19 -13.35 -5.63
C LEU A 146 -0.95 -14.08 -4.31
N THR A 147 -0.14 -13.53 -3.41
CA THR A 147 0.16 -14.13 -2.10
C THR A 147 -1.02 -14.10 -1.13
N ARG A 148 -1.97 -13.18 -1.30
CA ARG A 148 -3.13 -13.02 -0.38
C ARG A 148 -4.38 -13.78 -0.82
N TYR A 149 -4.46 -14.21 -2.06
CA TYR A 149 -5.66 -14.91 -2.54
C TYR A 149 -5.61 -16.39 -2.13
N PRO A 150 -6.55 -16.86 -1.26
CA PRO A 150 -6.53 -18.24 -0.75
C PRO A 150 -6.56 -19.29 -1.86
N GLY A 151 -7.18 -18.96 -2.99
CA GLY A 151 -7.29 -19.84 -4.13
C GLY A 151 -5.96 -20.10 -4.86
N PHE A 152 -4.95 -19.22 -4.70
CA PHE A 152 -3.65 -19.38 -5.36
C PHE A 152 -2.58 -19.99 -4.46
N THR A 153 -2.70 -19.84 -3.14
CA THR A 153 -1.63 -20.23 -2.22
C THR A 153 -1.97 -21.47 -1.38
N GLY A 154 -3.24 -21.87 -1.29
CA GLY A 154 -3.68 -22.93 -0.39
C GLY A 154 -3.45 -22.64 1.11
N LEU A 155 -3.05 -21.42 1.46
CA LEU A 155 -2.69 -21.04 2.82
C LEU A 155 -3.91 -20.95 3.73
N ASP A 156 -3.78 -21.46 4.94
CA ASP A 156 -4.80 -21.30 5.98
C ASP A 156 -4.91 -19.84 6.44
N LEU A 157 -5.95 -19.55 7.22
CA LEU A 157 -6.19 -18.19 7.68
C LEU A 157 -5.08 -17.65 8.58
N ARG A 158 -4.46 -18.51 9.40
CA ARG A 158 -3.35 -18.13 10.28
C ARG A 158 -2.14 -17.66 9.47
N SER A 159 -1.77 -18.44 8.46
CA SER A 159 -0.67 -18.12 7.54
C SER A 159 -0.92 -16.82 6.80
N ARG A 160 -2.15 -16.58 6.32
CA ARG A 160 -2.52 -15.33 5.65
C ARG A 160 -2.41 -14.11 6.57
N VAL A 161 -2.83 -14.24 7.84
CA VAL A 161 -2.67 -13.16 8.83
C VAL A 161 -1.20 -12.89 9.12
N ALA A 162 -0.39 -13.94 9.25
CA ALA A 162 1.05 -13.79 9.45
C ALA A 162 1.73 -13.07 8.29
N LEU A 163 1.42 -13.44 7.04
CA LEU A 163 1.92 -12.77 5.85
C LEU A 163 1.48 -11.30 5.78
N ALA A 164 0.22 -11.01 6.05
CA ALA A 164 -0.27 -9.64 6.05
C ALA A 164 0.48 -8.77 7.09
N LEU A 165 0.79 -9.31 8.26
CA LEU A 165 1.57 -8.61 9.27
C LEU A 165 3.04 -8.42 8.86
N LEU A 166 3.66 -9.41 8.20
CA LEU A 166 5.02 -9.29 7.64
C LEU A 166 5.10 -8.19 6.57
N GLU A 167 4.13 -8.13 5.67
CA GLU A 167 4.07 -7.09 4.65
C GLU A 167 3.86 -5.69 5.25
N LEU A 168 3.01 -5.58 6.27
CA LEU A 168 2.84 -4.34 7.01
C LEU A 168 4.13 -3.97 7.74
N GLY A 169 4.87 -4.95 8.28
CA GLY A 169 6.18 -4.75 8.86
C GLY A 169 7.19 -4.20 7.85
N ALA A 170 7.24 -4.79 6.66
CA ALA A 170 8.12 -4.32 5.59
C ALA A 170 7.76 -2.90 5.10
N SER A 171 6.47 -2.54 5.13
CA SER A 171 5.99 -1.25 4.63
C SER A 171 5.99 -0.15 5.68
N PHE A 172 5.75 -0.48 6.95
CA PHE A 172 5.47 0.46 8.04
C PHE A 172 6.23 0.13 9.33
N GLY A 173 7.15 -0.84 9.31
CA GLY A 173 7.93 -1.23 10.48
C GLY A 173 9.01 -0.21 10.80
N ALA A 174 9.20 0.05 12.09
CA ALA A 174 10.36 0.74 12.63
C ALA A 174 11.06 -0.20 13.62
N GLN A 175 12.37 -0.37 13.48
CA GLN A 175 13.13 -1.28 14.36
C GLN A 175 13.06 -0.87 15.82
N ASN A 176 12.86 -1.85 16.69
CA ASN A 176 12.88 -1.72 18.13
C ASN A 176 13.60 -2.94 18.75
N THR A 177 13.95 -2.86 20.01
CA THR A 177 14.63 -3.93 20.78
C THR A 177 13.88 -5.26 20.85
N ARG A 178 12.55 -5.25 20.65
CA ARG A 178 11.68 -6.43 20.70
C ARG A 178 11.18 -6.91 19.34
N GLY A 179 11.53 -6.21 18.25
CA GLY A 179 11.05 -6.49 16.89
C GLY A 179 10.69 -5.23 16.13
N ASP A 180 9.97 -5.34 15.03
CA ASP A 180 9.55 -4.20 14.22
C ASP A 180 8.21 -3.68 14.72
N VAL A 181 8.19 -2.44 15.23
CA VAL A 181 6.95 -1.76 15.64
C VAL A 181 6.28 -1.17 14.43
N LEU A 182 5.03 -1.53 14.18
CA LEU A 182 4.24 -0.94 13.12
C LEU A 182 3.92 0.52 13.45
N THR A 183 4.44 1.44 12.66
CA THR A 183 4.13 2.87 12.77
C THR A 183 2.67 3.15 12.39
N ILE A 184 2.12 2.32 11.52
CA ILE A 184 0.70 2.29 11.19
C ILE A 184 0.16 0.90 11.54
N THR A 185 -0.59 0.83 12.65
CA THR A 185 -1.21 -0.41 13.10
C THR A 185 -2.63 -0.50 12.54
N PRO A 186 -2.94 -1.54 11.75
CA PRO A 186 -4.29 -1.76 11.27
C PRO A 186 -5.22 -2.15 12.42
N THR A 187 -6.48 -1.80 12.31
CA THR A 187 -7.52 -2.31 13.19
C THR A 187 -7.77 -3.80 12.90
N GLN A 188 -8.39 -4.50 13.83
CA GLN A 188 -8.79 -5.90 13.60
C GLN A 188 -9.76 -6.05 12.42
N GLN A 189 -10.60 -5.03 12.16
CA GLN A 189 -11.49 -5.03 11.01
C GLN A 189 -10.72 -4.86 9.71
N GLU A 190 -9.76 -3.93 9.66
CA GLU A 190 -8.90 -3.75 8.48
C GLU A 190 -8.10 -5.03 8.15
N LEU A 191 -7.57 -5.72 9.18
CA LEU A 191 -6.92 -7.02 8.98
C LEU A 191 -7.91 -8.09 8.50
N ALA A 192 -9.12 -8.12 9.04
CA ALA A 192 -10.15 -9.06 8.63
C ALA A 192 -10.51 -8.87 7.15
N ASP A 193 -10.73 -7.62 6.74
CA ASP A 193 -11.03 -7.27 5.36
C ASP A 193 -9.86 -7.63 4.42
N LEU A 194 -8.62 -7.41 4.88
CA LEU A 194 -7.41 -7.68 4.11
C LEU A 194 -7.18 -9.17 3.83
N VAL A 195 -7.52 -10.04 4.80
CA VAL A 195 -7.29 -11.49 4.66
C VAL A 195 -8.57 -12.27 4.32
N GLY A 196 -9.70 -11.58 4.10
CA GLY A 196 -10.98 -12.20 3.77
C GLY A 196 -11.55 -13.06 4.90
N ALA A 197 -11.57 -12.51 6.13
CA ALA A 197 -12.06 -13.20 7.32
C ALA A 197 -13.01 -12.32 8.14
N SER A 198 -13.63 -12.89 9.19
CA SER A 198 -14.40 -12.11 10.15
C SER A 198 -13.51 -11.57 11.26
N ARG A 199 -13.84 -10.37 11.79
CA ARG A 199 -13.15 -9.75 12.92
C ARG A 199 -12.97 -10.67 14.13
N PRO A 200 -13.96 -11.48 14.56
CA PRO A 200 -13.77 -12.44 15.67
C PRO A 200 -12.67 -13.46 15.40
N LYS A 201 -12.57 -14.01 14.19
CA LYS A 201 -11.50 -14.94 13.80
C LYS A 201 -10.12 -14.28 13.88
N ILE A 202 -10.01 -13.02 13.43
CA ILE A 202 -8.77 -12.26 13.55
C ILE A 202 -8.38 -12.05 15.01
N SER A 203 -9.35 -11.70 15.87
CA SER A 203 -9.09 -11.51 17.31
C SER A 203 -8.51 -12.77 17.97
N ILE A 204 -9.02 -13.95 17.64
CA ILE A 204 -8.52 -15.24 18.12
C ILE A 204 -7.08 -15.49 17.65
N ILE A 205 -6.80 -15.28 16.36
CA ILE A 205 -5.47 -15.50 15.77
C ILE A 205 -4.44 -14.52 16.36
N LEU A 206 -4.79 -13.24 16.50
CA LEU A 206 -3.89 -12.28 17.14
C LEU A 206 -3.61 -12.64 18.60
N GLY A 207 -4.60 -13.15 19.33
CA GLY A 207 -4.42 -13.69 20.68
C GLY A 207 -3.45 -14.87 20.71
N GLU A 208 -3.51 -15.77 19.72
CA GLU A 208 -2.53 -16.85 19.58
C GLU A 208 -1.13 -16.31 19.27
N PHE A 209 -0.99 -15.35 18.37
CA PHE A 209 0.29 -14.74 18.03
C PHE A 209 0.96 -14.04 19.22
N VAL A 210 0.16 -13.41 20.09
CA VAL A 210 0.66 -12.84 21.36
C VAL A 210 1.18 -13.97 22.27
N ARG A 211 0.43 -15.05 22.49
CA ARG A 211 0.86 -16.18 23.33
C ARG A 211 2.14 -16.84 22.80
N ARG A 212 2.29 -16.91 21.48
CA ARG A 212 3.50 -17.45 20.84
C ARG A 212 4.62 -16.42 20.72
N ARG A 213 4.43 -15.22 21.25
CA ARG A 213 5.41 -14.11 21.20
C ARG A 213 5.83 -13.74 19.77
N ALA A 214 4.95 -13.97 18.78
CA ALA A 214 5.17 -13.55 17.41
C ALA A 214 4.77 -12.09 17.20
N ILE A 215 3.90 -11.57 18.05
CA ILE A 215 3.58 -10.15 18.16
C ILE A 215 3.52 -9.70 19.62
N TYR A 216 3.77 -8.41 19.84
CA TYR A 216 3.62 -7.75 21.13
C TYR A 216 2.72 -6.53 20.97
N ARG A 217 2.01 -6.17 22.06
CA ARG A 217 1.23 -4.93 22.11
C ARG A 217 2.04 -3.86 22.83
N GLU A 218 2.24 -2.73 22.20
CA GLU A 218 2.84 -1.52 22.76
C GLU A 218 1.80 -0.39 22.74
N GLY A 219 0.96 -0.34 23.78
CA GLY A 219 -0.20 0.55 23.80
C GLY A 219 -1.16 0.24 22.67
N ARG A 220 -1.32 1.18 21.74
CA ARG A 220 -2.14 1.02 20.53
C ARG A 220 -1.37 0.44 19.32
N ARG A 221 -0.07 0.23 19.44
CA ARG A 221 0.77 -0.29 18.38
C ARG A 221 0.98 -1.80 18.52
N ILE A 222 1.32 -2.41 17.40
CA ILE A 222 1.74 -3.81 17.34
C ILE A 222 3.22 -3.83 16.97
N ALA A 223 4.03 -4.53 17.77
CA ALA A 223 5.36 -4.92 17.41
C ALA A 223 5.33 -6.37 16.92
N ILE A 224 5.95 -6.62 15.77
CA ILE A 224 6.02 -7.95 15.14
C ILE A 224 7.43 -8.53 15.30
N VAL A 225 7.53 -9.85 15.42
CA VAL A 225 8.78 -10.60 15.36
C VAL A 225 8.79 -11.36 14.04
N PRO A 226 9.47 -10.84 12.98
CA PRO A 226 9.38 -11.38 11.64
C PRO A 226 9.67 -12.88 11.56
N SER A 227 10.76 -13.35 12.18
CA SER A 227 11.16 -14.77 12.16
C SER A 227 10.06 -15.71 12.68
N ARG A 228 9.35 -15.31 13.74
CA ARG A 228 8.24 -16.11 14.29
C ARG A 228 6.98 -16.07 13.43
N LEU A 229 6.71 -14.94 12.79
CA LEU A 229 5.61 -14.85 11.83
C LEU A 229 5.90 -15.67 10.57
N GLU A 230 7.16 -15.71 10.10
CA GLU A 230 7.58 -16.57 8.97
C GLU A 230 7.35 -18.05 9.29
N GLU A 231 7.69 -18.50 10.50
CA GLU A 231 7.38 -19.85 10.97
C GLU A 231 5.88 -20.14 10.95
N MET A 232 5.07 -19.19 11.40
CA MET A 232 3.61 -19.33 11.44
C MET A 232 2.97 -19.27 10.06
N ALA A 233 3.57 -18.55 9.13
CA ALA A 233 3.14 -18.47 7.74
C ALA A 233 3.45 -19.76 6.96
N GLN A 234 4.15 -20.72 7.56
CA GLN A 234 4.61 -21.96 6.88
C GLN A 234 5.35 -21.66 5.58
N LEU A 235 6.08 -20.55 5.55
CA LEU A 235 6.92 -20.21 4.42
C LEU A 235 8.07 -21.21 4.37
N HIS A 236 7.93 -22.25 3.57
CA HIS A 236 9.05 -23.10 3.19
C HIS A 236 10.02 -22.20 2.41
N ARG A 237 11.18 -21.93 2.99
CA ARG A 237 12.27 -21.32 2.22
C ARG A 237 12.49 -22.21 1.00
N PRO A 238 12.45 -21.67 -0.23
CA PRO A 238 12.85 -22.47 -1.37
C PRO A 238 14.25 -23.00 -1.07
N VAL A 239 14.41 -24.32 -1.18
CA VAL A 239 15.71 -24.96 -1.15
C VAL A 239 16.55 -24.28 -2.23
N ARG A 240 17.67 -23.66 -1.85
CA ARG A 240 18.63 -23.04 -2.77
C ARG A 240 19.23 -24.07 -3.69
#